data_3b18ec1f994c3bd7d798208f117a1523
#
_entry.id   3b18ec1f994c3bd7d798208f117a1523
#
_cell.length_a   1.000
_cell.length_b   1.000
_cell.length_c   1.000
_cell.angle_alpha   90.00
_cell.angle_beta   90.00
_cell.angle_gamma   90.00
#
_symmetry.space_group_name_H-M   'P 1'
#
loop_
_entity.id
_entity.type
_entity.pdbx_description
1 polymer ?
#
loop_
_entity_poly.entity_id
_entity_poly.type
_entity_poly.pdbx_seq_one_letter_code
_entity_poly.pdbx_strand_id
1 'polypeptide(L)'
;SDNSTSIICSIAEDKPANEKSAHSYNILMLHVANALADFIIGHYEEKLISRIINTNYCYFNSVERKEILSIAIRIIKNEDKNFLNSLFQIRRRNIIIRKLLEYFESSNSLILDGFVNFRLKDYIKDLEEIVEKAVDEFLMEREYREFIRLLKYFVEIQDPKVEVIHVVVGFESKYILLDENRKEITKDCIQEFIDEISEGEINYDDLLVSSLITMAPRKIVLHSSGLFRNKELLETIKNVFPGRV
;
A
#
# COMPACT_ATOMS: atom_id res chain seq x y z
N SER A 1 -30.51 -10.85 22.41
CA SER A 1 -29.77 -11.00 23.67
C SER A 1 -28.48 -10.23 23.54
N ASP A 2 -28.40 -9.08 24.21
CA ASP A 2 -27.18 -8.29 24.32
C ASP A 2 -26.15 -9.11 25.11
N ASN A 3 -25.16 -9.68 24.42
CA ASN A 3 -23.98 -10.25 25.04
C ASN A 3 -23.04 -9.12 25.44
N SER A 4 -23.36 -8.38 26.51
CA SER A 4 -22.43 -7.42 27.09
C SER A 4 -21.43 -8.19 28.00
N THR A 5 -20.13 -8.04 27.72
CA THR A 5 -19.06 -8.58 28.60
C THR A 5 -18.53 -7.43 29.44
N SER A 6 -18.49 -7.60 30.77
CA SER A 6 -17.87 -6.63 31.67
C SER A 6 -16.61 -7.21 32.29
N ILE A 7 -15.56 -6.39 32.43
CA ILE A 7 -14.32 -6.74 33.10
C ILE A 7 -14.19 -5.78 34.30
N ILE A 8 -14.01 -6.35 35.49
CA ILE A 8 -13.81 -5.60 36.72
C ILE A 8 -12.37 -5.78 37.16
N CYS A 9 -11.64 -4.66 37.30
CA CYS A 9 -10.28 -4.63 37.83
C CYS A 9 -10.29 -4.00 39.20
N SER A 10 -9.71 -4.68 40.19
CA SER A 10 -9.59 -4.16 41.56
C SER A 10 -8.20 -4.41 42.11
N ILE A 11 -7.78 -3.57 43.06
CA ILE A 11 -6.54 -3.78 43.83
C ILE A 11 -6.90 -4.63 45.05
N ALA A 12 -6.22 -5.76 45.25
CA ALA A 12 -6.31 -6.49 46.49
C ALA A 12 -5.55 -5.70 47.57
N GLU A 13 -6.26 -5.06 48.49
CA GLU A 13 -5.65 -4.35 49.64
C GLU A 13 -5.34 -5.30 50.79
N ASP A 14 -4.05 -5.52 51.04
CA ASP A 14 -3.58 -6.26 52.21
C ASP A 14 -3.20 -5.37 53.40
N LYS A 15 -3.32 -4.03 53.32
CA LYS A 15 -2.93 -3.08 54.42
C LYS A 15 -3.70 -1.76 54.37
N PRO A 16 -3.88 -1.11 55.57
CA PRO A 16 -4.69 0.11 55.70
C PRO A 16 -4.13 1.30 54.98
N ALA A 17 -5.06 2.16 54.57
CA ALA A 17 -4.88 3.37 53.75
C ALA A 17 -3.81 4.33 54.26
N ASN A 18 -2.76 4.47 53.50
CA ASN A 18 -1.84 5.62 53.53
C ASN A 18 -1.38 5.90 52.10
N GLU A 19 -0.69 7.03 51.87
CA GLU A 19 -0.24 7.57 50.57
C GLU A 19 0.18 6.55 49.47
N LYS A 20 0.45 5.30 49.88
CA LYS A 20 0.71 4.16 48.97
C LYS A 20 -0.50 3.74 48.11
N SER A 21 -1.74 4.04 48.57
CA SER A 21 -2.94 3.62 47.83
C SER A 21 -3.13 4.42 46.53
N ALA A 22 -2.85 5.71 46.55
CA ALA A 22 -2.94 6.57 45.36
C ALA A 22 -1.88 6.19 44.30
N HIS A 23 -0.67 5.85 44.74
CA HIS A 23 0.37 5.38 43.83
C HIS A 23 0.02 4.01 43.19
N SER A 24 -0.50 3.08 43.98
CA SER A 24 -0.96 1.78 43.50
C SER A 24 -2.15 1.88 42.53
N TYR A 25 -3.07 2.83 42.78
CA TYR A 25 -4.17 3.14 41.90
C TYR A 25 -3.70 3.67 40.53
N ASN A 26 -2.77 4.63 40.53
CA ASN A 26 -2.20 5.18 39.30
C ASN A 26 -1.48 4.09 38.46
N ILE A 27 -0.77 3.18 39.11
CA ILE A 27 -0.11 2.06 38.44
C ILE A 27 -1.16 1.10 37.83
N LEU A 28 -2.23 0.80 38.57
CA LEU A 28 -3.33 -0.02 38.04
C LEU A 28 -3.95 0.63 36.82
N MET A 29 -4.30 1.93 36.88
CA MET A 29 -4.89 2.65 35.75
C MET A 29 -3.97 2.67 34.53
N LEU A 30 -2.67 2.79 34.73
CA LEU A 30 -1.69 2.70 33.66
C LEU A 30 -1.68 1.31 33.00
N HIS A 31 -1.73 0.23 33.79
CA HIS A 31 -1.80 -1.13 33.26
C HIS A 31 -3.10 -1.41 32.53
N VAL A 32 -4.24 -0.95 33.08
CA VAL A 32 -5.55 -1.05 32.42
C VAL A 32 -5.58 -0.26 31.10
N ALA A 33 -5.06 0.98 31.09
CA ALA A 33 -4.98 1.79 29.90
C ALA A 33 -4.12 1.14 28.80
N ASN A 34 -2.98 0.55 29.18
CA ASN A 34 -2.15 -0.19 28.24
C ASN A 34 -2.86 -1.40 27.64
N ALA A 35 -3.50 -2.22 28.48
CA ALA A 35 -4.23 -3.41 28.01
C ALA A 35 -5.41 -3.02 27.11
N LEU A 36 -6.14 -1.96 27.44
CA LEU A 36 -7.23 -1.46 26.62
C LEU A 36 -6.74 -0.86 25.30
N ALA A 37 -5.59 -0.17 25.31
CA ALA A 37 -5.00 0.35 24.08
C ALA A 37 -4.62 -0.79 23.13
N ASP A 38 -4.00 -1.85 23.63
CA ASP A 38 -3.64 -3.04 22.84
C ASP A 38 -4.91 -3.75 22.33
N PHE A 39 -5.95 -3.82 23.14
CA PHE A 39 -7.25 -4.38 22.73
C PHE A 39 -7.92 -3.54 21.64
N ILE A 40 -7.91 -2.20 21.75
CA ILE A 40 -8.49 -1.30 20.75
C ILE A 40 -7.74 -1.48 19.42
N ILE A 41 -6.41 -1.45 19.43
CA ILE A 41 -5.61 -1.63 18.22
C ILE A 41 -5.87 -3.01 17.60
N GLY A 42 -5.89 -4.08 18.41
CA GLY A 42 -6.04 -5.44 17.92
C GLY A 42 -7.44 -5.80 17.40
N HIS A 43 -8.52 -5.17 17.92
CA HIS A 43 -9.90 -5.61 17.67
C HIS A 43 -10.80 -4.56 17.02
N TYR A 44 -10.49 -3.26 17.20
CA TYR A 44 -11.32 -2.17 16.67
C TYR A 44 -10.73 -1.57 15.39
N GLU A 45 -9.42 -1.61 15.20
CA GLU A 45 -8.74 -0.90 14.11
C GLU A 45 -9.30 -1.30 12.73
N GLU A 46 -9.37 -2.60 12.44
CA GLU A 46 -9.92 -3.09 11.17
C GLU A 46 -11.39 -2.70 10.98
N LYS A 47 -12.20 -2.77 12.05
CA LYS A 47 -13.62 -2.37 12.01
C LYS A 47 -13.78 -0.87 11.75
N LEU A 48 -12.92 -0.05 12.37
CA LEU A 48 -12.91 1.40 12.18
C LEU A 48 -12.52 1.76 10.74
N ILE A 49 -11.46 1.14 10.21
CA ILE A 49 -11.02 1.32 8.82
C ILE A 49 -12.13 0.92 7.85
N SER A 50 -12.72 -0.26 8.04
CA SER A 50 -13.84 -0.72 7.21
C SER A 50 -15.02 0.25 7.25
N ARG A 51 -15.35 0.82 8.42
CA ARG A 51 -16.40 1.84 8.56
C ARG A 51 -16.04 3.12 7.81
N ILE A 52 -14.81 3.62 7.93
CA ILE A 52 -14.32 4.81 7.21
C ILE A 52 -14.46 4.60 5.71
N ILE A 53 -13.98 3.46 5.18
CA ILE A 53 -14.09 3.11 3.76
C ILE A 53 -15.55 3.09 3.31
N ASN A 54 -16.44 2.44 4.08
CA ASN A 54 -17.86 2.33 3.73
C ASN A 54 -18.59 3.68 3.77
N THR A 55 -18.18 4.61 4.64
CA THR A 55 -18.81 5.92 4.80
C THR A 55 -18.27 6.93 3.80
N ASN A 56 -16.94 7.05 3.69
CA ASN A 56 -16.30 8.12 2.91
C ASN A 56 -16.11 7.75 1.43
N TYR A 57 -16.07 6.44 1.13
CA TYR A 57 -15.78 5.89 -0.21
C TYR A 57 -16.88 4.93 -0.67
N CYS A 58 -18.13 5.28 -0.40
CA CYS A 58 -19.32 4.46 -0.72
C CYS A 58 -19.56 4.25 -2.23
N TYR A 59 -18.92 5.06 -3.09
CA TYR A 59 -18.98 4.95 -4.55
C TYR A 59 -18.16 3.78 -5.11
N PHE A 60 -17.22 3.22 -4.37
CA PHE A 60 -16.57 1.97 -4.74
C PHE A 60 -17.49 0.77 -4.50
N ASN A 61 -17.41 -0.23 -5.36
CA ASN A 61 -18.16 -1.48 -5.18
C ASN A 61 -17.59 -2.33 -4.01
N SER A 62 -18.29 -3.41 -3.67
CA SER A 62 -17.91 -4.23 -2.51
C SER A 62 -16.56 -4.95 -2.66
N VAL A 63 -16.15 -5.25 -3.89
CA VAL A 63 -14.84 -5.90 -4.16
C VAL A 63 -13.72 -4.89 -4.02
N GLU A 64 -13.88 -3.71 -4.61
CA GLU A 64 -12.93 -2.60 -4.52
C GLU A 64 -12.72 -2.16 -3.06
N ARG A 65 -13.80 -2.04 -2.28
CA ARG A 65 -13.68 -1.69 -0.84
C ARG A 65 -12.92 -2.73 -0.03
N LYS A 66 -13.04 -4.02 -0.37
CA LYS A 66 -12.24 -5.08 0.26
C LYS A 66 -10.76 -4.99 -0.13
N GLU A 67 -10.46 -4.66 -1.39
CA GLU A 67 -9.10 -4.45 -1.87
C GLU A 67 -8.46 -3.25 -1.17
N ILE A 68 -9.16 -2.11 -1.07
CA ILE A 68 -8.73 -0.92 -0.32
C ILE A 68 -8.50 -1.27 1.17
N LEU A 69 -9.39 -2.03 1.81
CA LEU A 69 -9.21 -2.48 3.19
C LEU A 69 -7.92 -3.32 3.34
N SER A 70 -7.67 -4.22 2.40
CA SER A 70 -6.45 -5.04 2.40
C SER A 70 -5.19 -4.19 2.29
N ILE A 71 -5.21 -3.16 1.43
CA ILE A 71 -4.11 -2.20 1.27
C ILE A 71 -3.90 -1.41 2.57
N ALA A 72 -4.98 -0.87 3.16
CA ALA A 72 -4.91 -0.11 4.41
C ALA A 72 -4.31 -0.94 5.56
N ILE A 73 -4.73 -2.21 5.70
CA ILE A 73 -4.17 -3.14 6.70
C ILE A 73 -2.69 -3.44 6.41
N ARG A 74 -2.31 -3.56 5.13
CA ARG A 74 -0.91 -3.74 4.72
C ARG A 74 -0.06 -2.53 5.08
N ILE A 75 -0.54 -1.32 4.82
CA ILE A 75 0.14 -0.06 5.17
C ILE A 75 0.38 -0.02 6.67
N ILE A 76 -0.64 -0.27 7.49
CA ILE A 76 -0.53 -0.29 8.96
C ILE A 76 0.51 -1.31 9.44
N LYS A 77 0.52 -2.53 8.88
CA LYS A 77 1.43 -3.61 9.27
C LYS A 77 2.85 -3.42 8.72
N ASN A 78 2.99 -2.86 7.51
CA ASN A 78 4.31 -2.60 6.91
C ASN A 78 5.00 -1.38 7.51
N GLU A 79 4.26 -0.51 8.19
CA GLU A 79 4.83 0.53 9.01
C GLU A 79 5.80 -0.02 10.07
N ASP A 80 5.71 -1.32 10.40
CA ASP A 80 6.60 -1.99 11.35
C ASP A 80 8.07 -2.14 10.89
N LYS A 81 8.36 -2.05 9.58
CA LYS A 81 9.69 -2.35 9.04
C LYS A 81 10.64 -1.16 8.94
N ASN A 82 10.14 0.07 9.04
CA ASN A 82 10.94 1.29 8.98
C ASN A 82 10.91 2.03 10.33
N PHE A 83 12.06 2.57 10.77
CA PHE A 83 12.19 3.32 12.03
C PHE A 83 11.14 4.44 12.16
N LEU A 84 10.84 5.16 11.08
CA LEU A 84 9.80 6.20 11.07
C LEU A 84 8.42 5.61 11.33
N ASN A 85 8.15 4.42 10.86
CA ASN A 85 6.86 3.74 10.98
C ASN A 85 6.63 3.21 12.40
N SER A 86 7.69 2.75 13.08
CA SER A 86 7.62 2.42 14.50
C SER A 86 7.21 3.63 15.36
N LEU A 87 7.64 4.85 14.97
CA LEU A 87 7.22 6.08 15.64
C LEU A 87 5.71 6.36 15.47
N PHE A 88 5.14 6.09 14.32
CA PHE A 88 3.68 6.25 14.09
C PHE A 88 2.85 5.28 14.94
N GLN A 89 3.28 4.03 15.08
CA GLN A 89 2.61 3.06 15.96
C GLN A 89 2.67 3.49 17.43
N ILE A 90 3.86 3.88 17.88
CA ILE A 90 4.05 4.40 19.24
C ILE A 90 3.16 5.64 19.45
N ARG A 91 3.10 6.56 18.49
CA ARG A 91 2.24 7.74 18.54
C ARG A 91 0.77 7.36 18.67
N ARG A 92 0.26 6.49 17.80
CA ARG A 92 -1.15 6.04 17.83
C ARG A 92 -1.50 5.41 19.18
N ARG A 93 -0.65 4.49 19.65
CA ARG A 93 -0.81 3.84 20.95
C ARG A 93 -0.81 4.85 22.10
N ASN A 94 0.10 5.80 22.07
CA ASN A 94 0.19 6.84 23.11
C ASN A 94 -1.02 7.79 23.10
N ILE A 95 -1.61 8.10 21.94
CA ILE A 95 -2.85 8.86 21.85
C ILE A 95 -3.96 8.14 22.61
N ILE A 96 -4.15 6.84 22.38
CA ILE A 96 -5.17 6.03 23.05
C ILE A 96 -4.92 5.99 24.56
N ILE A 97 -3.69 5.68 24.97
CA ILE A 97 -3.34 5.60 26.41
C ILE A 97 -3.59 6.93 27.11
N ARG A 98 -3.16 8.04 26.54
CA ARG A 98 -3.39 9.37 27.10
C ARG A 98 -4.88 9.67 27.27
N LYS A 99 -5.69 9.38 26.26
CA LYS A 99 -7.13 9.59 26.30
C LYS A 99 -7.84 8.69 27.32
N LEU A 100 -7.34 7.46 27.52
CA LEU A 100 -7.83 6.56 28.58
C LEU A 100 -7.47 7.09 29.97
N LEU A 101 -6.24 7.54 30.18
CA LEU A 101 -5.82 8.12 31.47
C LEU A 101 -6.60 9.39 31.79
N GLU A 102 -6.76 10.32 30.84
CA GLU A 102 -7.60 11.51 31.00
C GLU A 102 -9.04 11.14 31.38
N TYR A 103 -9.58 10.09 30.79
CA TYR A 103 -10.93 9.60 31.10
C TYR A 103 -11.03 9.03 32.53
N PHE A 104 -10.04 8.24 32.95
CA PHE A 104 -10.01 7.60 34.26
C PHE A 104 -9.78 8.59 35.43
N GLU A 105 -9.32 9.81 35.17
CA GLU A 105 -9.30 10.88 36.19
C GLU A 105 -10.72 11.26 36.66
N SER A 106 -11.73 11.10 35.81
CA SER A 106 -13.11 11.53 36.07
C SER A 106 -14.12 10.36 36.20
N SER A 107 -13.72 9.13 35.84
CA SER A 107 -14.64 7.99 35.81
C SER A 107 -13.94 6.67 36.08
N ASN A 108 -14.58 5.83 36.93
CA ASN A 108 -14.07 4.49 37.24
C ASN A 108 -14.73 3.40 36.36
N SER A 109 -15.58 3.77 35.42
CA SER A 109 -16.25 2.84 34.49
C SER A 109 -16.13 3.33 33.06
N LEU A 110 -15.90 2.42 32.13
CA LEU A 110 -15.70 2.70 30.71
C LEU A 110 -16.62 1.84 29.86
N ILE A 111 -17.38 2.48 28.98
CA ILE A 111 -18.06 1.79 27.88
C ILE A 111 -17.19 1.96 26.64
N LEU A 112 -16.54 0.85 26.22
CA LEU A 112 -15.47 0.87 25.23
C LEU A 112 -15.93 1.41 23.86
N ASP A 113 -17.10 0.97 23.36
CA ASP A 113 -17.66 1.46 22.11
C ASP A 113 -17.93 2.98 22.13
N GLY A 114 -18.47 3.49 23.23
CA GLY A 114 -18.69 4.91 23.42
C GLY A 114 -17.37 5.69 23.47
N PHE A 115 -16.39 5.16 24.19
CA PHE A 115 -15.08 5.78 24.28
C PHE A 115 -14.37 5.87 22.92
N VAL A 116 -14.34 4.77 22.17
CA VAL A 116 -13.72 4.73 20.83
C VAL A 116 -14.41 5.73 19.89
N ASN A 117 -15.73 5.77 19.88
CA ASN A 117 -16.46 6.63 18.95
C ASN A 117 -16.42 8.12 19.31
N PHE A 118 -16.36 8.49 20.59
CA PHE A 118 -16.49 9.89 21.02
C PHE A 118 -15.20 10.51 21.52
N ARG A 119 -14.27 9.73 22.04
CA ARG A 119 -13.03 10.25 22.66
C ARG A 119 -11.77 10.07 21.82
N LEU A 120 -11.77 9.11 20.86
CA LEU A 120 -10.63 8.81 20.01
C LEU A 120 -10.69 9.50 18.63
N LYS A 121 -11.20 10.74 18.55
CA LYS A 121 -11.33 11.47 17.28
C LYS A 121 -9.98 11.66 16.57
N ASP A 122 -8.92 12.00 17.30
CA ASP A 122 -7.59 12.18 16.72
C ASP A 122 -7.02 10.87 16.15
N TYR A 123 -7.26 9.75 16.86
CA TYR A 123 -6.90 8.43 16.40
C TYR A 123 -7.68 8.00 15.13
N ILE A 124 -8.98 8.30 15.09
CA ILE A 124 -9.81 8.03 13.90
C ILE A 124 -9.31 8.83 12.71
N LYS A 125 -8.90 10.10 12.93
CA LYS A 125 -8.32 10.94 11.88
C LYS A 125 -7.00 10.35 11.34
N ASP A 126 -6.12 9.83 12.20
CA ASP A 126 -4.91 9.15 11.77
C ASP A 126 -5.25 7.90 10.90
N LEU A 127 -6.35 7.18 11.22
CA LEU A 127 -6.84 6.08 10.37
C LEU A 127 -7.44 6.55 9.04
N GLU A 128 -8.11 7.71 9.02
CA GLU A 128 -8.60 8.34 7.78
C GLU A 128 -7.45 8.65 6.82
N GLU A 129 -6.33 9.20 7.30
CA GLU A 129 -5.14 9.45 6.50
C GLU A 129 -4.53 8.16 5.91
N ILE A 130 -4.60 7.06 6.66
CA ILE A 130 -4.15 5.74 6.15
C ILE A 130 -5.09 5.22 5.07
N VAL A 131 -6.39 5.38 5.24
CA VAL A 131 -7.39 4.98 4.24
C VAL A 131 -7.22 5.81 2.96
N GLU A 132 -6.96 7.11 3.06
CA GLU A 132 -6.69 7.98 1.91
C GLU A 132 -5.49 7.47 1.11
N LYS A 133 -4.37 7.18 1.77
CA LYS A 133 -3.19 6.57 1.12
C LYS A 133 -3.50 5.22 0.47
N ALA A 134 -4.33 4.40 1.12
CA ALA A 134 -4.74 3.11 0.58
C ALA A 134 -5.62 3.26 -0.67
N VAL A 135 -6.47 4.29 -0.71
CA VAL A 135 -7.30 4.62 -1.88
C VAL A 135 -6.43 5.10 -3.03
N ASP A 136 -5.46 5.97 -2.76
CA ASP A 136 -4.52 6.46 -3.77
C ASP A 136 -3.73 5.30 -4.39
N GLU A 137 -3.19 4.39 -3.55
CA GLU A 137 -2.47 3.21 -4.01
C GLU A 137 -3.38 2.29 -4.85
N PHE A 138 -4.61 2.05 -4.40
CA PHE A 138 -5.61 1.29 -5.15
C PHE A 138 -5.90 1.89 -6.53
N LEU A 139 -6.08 3.21 -6.60
CA LEU A 139 -6.34 3.92 -7.86
C LEU A 139 -5.16 3.81 -8.81
N MET A 140 -3.94 4.02 -8.33
CA MET A 140 -2.71 3.87 -9.12
C MET A 140 -2.57 2.43 -9.67
N GLU A 141 -2.78 1.41 -8.82
CA GLU A 141 -2.72 0.02 -9.25
C GLU A 141 -3.83 -0.33 -10.27
N ARG A 142 -5.02 0.24 -10.13
CA ARG A 142 -6.13 0.07 -11.07
C ARG A 142 -5.82 0.71 -12.42
N GLU A 143 -5.35 1.95 -12.42
CA GLU A 143 -4.96 2.68 -13.64
C GLU A 143 -3.84 1.91 -14.37
N TYR A 144 -2.84 1.43 -13.66
CA TYR A 144 -1.78 0.61 -14.23
C TYR A 144 -2.31 -0.68 -14.87
N ARG A 145 -3.21 -1.41 -14.17
CA ARG A 145 -3.84 -2.63 -14.73
C ARG A 145 -4.63 -2.35 -16.00
N GLU A 146 -5.38 -1.24 -16.02
CA GLU A 146 -6.14 -0.82 -17.21
C GLU A 146 -5.22 -0.43 -18.37
N PHE A 147 -4.15 0.29 -18.08
CA PHE A 147 -3.14 0.67 -19.07
C PHE A 147 -2.47 -0.58 -19.70
N ILE A 148 -2.01 -1.52 -18.88
CA ILE A 148 -1.45 -2.79 -19.38
C ILE A 148 -2.46 -3.55 -20.24
N ARG A 149 -3.72 -3.58 -19.83
CA ARG A 149 -4.80 -4.22 -20.60
C ARG A 149 -4.98 -3.60 -21.99
N LEU A 150 -4.93 -2.27 -22.07
CA LEU A 150 -4.99 -1.54 -23.33
C LEU A 150 -3.79 -1.85 -24.22
N LEU A 151 -2.56 -1.78 -23.67
CA LEU A 151 -1.35 -2.09 -24.42
C LEU A 151 -1.36 -3.55 -24.96
N LYS A 152 -1.77 -4.50 -24.11
CA LYS A 152 -1.93 -5.89 -24.50
C LYS A 152 -2.93 -6.04 -25.66
N TYR A 153 -4.09 -5.38 -25.59
CA TYR A 153 -5.07 -5.37 -26.65
C TYR A 153 -4.49 -4.83 -27.97
N PHE A 154 -3.74 -3.73 -27.92
CA PHE A 154 -3.07 -3.18 -29.10
C PHE A 154 -2.08 -4.17 -29.73
N VAL A 155 -1.32 -4.89 -28.92
CA VAL A 155 -0.37 -5.91 -29.40
C VAL A 155 -1.08 -7.13 -29.99
N GLU A 156 -2.24 -7.51 -29.43
CA GLU A 156 -3.00 -8.69 -29.87
C GLU A 156 -3.72 -8.49 -31.22
N ILE A 157 -4.15 -7.25 -31.51
CA ILE A 157 -4.87 -6.95 -32.78
C ILE A 157 -3.92 -6.66 -33.95
N GLN A 158 -2.61 -6.46 -33.69
CA GLN A 158 -1.64 -6.20 -34.74
C GLN A 158 -1.07 -7.50 -35.29
N ASP A 159 -0.89 -7.54 -36.64
CA ASP A 159 -0.09 -8.58 -37.27
C ASP A 159 1.38 -8.40 -36.85
N PRO A 160 2.06 -9.46 -36.44
CA PRO A 160 3.48 -9.40 -36.10
C PRO A 160 4.33 -8.89 -37.26
N LYS A 161 5.05 -7.81 -37.07
CA LYS A 161 5.97 -7.28 -38.09
C LYS A 161 7.32 -7.96 -38.09
N VAL A 162 7.69 -8.61 -36.97
CA VAL A 162 8.99 -9.27 -36.75
C VAL A 162 8.75 -10.59 -36.01
N GLU A 163 9.46 -11.65 -36.44
CA GLU A 163 9.34 -12.97 -35.80
C GLU A 163 10.00 -12.96 -34.40
N VAL A 164 11.23 -12.45 -34.30
CA VAL A 164 11.99 -12.43 -33.05
C VAL A 164 12.67 -11.09 -32.88
N ILE A 165 12.54 -10.49 -31.68
CA ILE A 165 13.36 -9.36 -31.26
C ILE A 165 14.23 -9.79 -30.09
N HIS A 166 15.53 -9.54 -30.20
CA HIS A 166 16.48 -9.63 -29.11
C HIS A 166 16.68 -8.26 -28.50
N VAL A 167 16.44 -8.15 -27.20
CA VAL A 167 16.69 -6.92 -26.41
C VAL A 167 17.97 -7.11 -25.61
N VAL A 168 18.96 -6.27 -25.86
CA VAL A 168 20.25 -6.27 -25.17
C VAL A 168 20.41 -4.96 -24.42
N VAL A 169 20.82 -5.02 -23.15
CA VAL A 169 21.14 -3.81 -22.37
C VAL A 169 22.49 -3.29 -22.81
N GLY A 170 22.50 -2.10 -23.40
CA GLY A 170 23.69 -1.40 -23.84
C GLY A 170 24.29 -0.48 -22.77
N PHE A 171 25.18 0.41 -23.21
CA PHE A 171 25.82 1.40 -22.33
C PHE A 171 24.81 2.46 -21.87
N GLU A 172 24.97 3.00 -20.66
CA GLU A 172 24.13 4.09 -20.10
C GLU A 172 22.63 3.73 -20.02
N SER A 173 22.29 2.45 -19.79
CA SER A 173 20.91 1.98 -19.74
C SER A 173 20.13 2.14 -21.05
N LYS A 174 20.82 2.29 -22.19
CA LYS A 174 20.22 2.23 -23.53
C LYS A 174 19.95 0.79 -23.91
N TYR A 175 18.93 0.57 -24.72
CA TYR A 175 18.58 -0.75 -25.23
C TYR A 175 18.96 -0.89 -26.69
N ILE A 176 19.54 -2.03 -27.04
CA ILE A 176 19.89 -2.40 -28.43
C ILE A 176 18.87 -3.47 -28.84
N LEU A 177 18.16 -3.21 -29.94
CA LEU A 177 17.21 -4.13 -30.54
C LEU A 177 17.85 -4.81 -31.74
N LEU A 178 17.84 -6.15 -31.76
CA LEU A 178 18.33 -6.94 -32.87
C LEU A 178 17.20 -7.82 -33.42
N ASP A 179 17.19 -8.02 -34.73
CA ASP A 179 16.26 -8.93 -35.41
C ASP A 179 16.67 -10.41 -35.22
N GLU A 180 15.95 -11.32 -35.87
CA GLU A 180 16.22 -12.78 -35.88
C GLU A 180 17.62 -13.13 -36.40
N ASN A 181 18.19 -12.29 -37.30
CA ASN A 181 19.52 -12.45 -37.85
C ASN A 181 20.61 -11.75 -37.01
N ARG A 182 20.24 -11.23 -35.83
CA ARG A 182 21.08 -10.41 -34.95
C ARG A 182 21.56 -9.11 -35.58
N LYS A 183 20.91 -8.62 -36.62
CA LYS A 183 21.16 -7.29 -37.17
C LYS A 183 20.51 -6.24 -36.27
N GLU A 184 21.24 -5.17 -36.02
CA GLU A 184 20.71 -4.05 -35.20
C GLU A 184 19.63 -3.31 -35.99
N ILE A 185 18.45 -3.18 -35.34
CA ILE A 185 17.27 -2.47 -35.85
C ILE A 185 16.90 -1.30 -34.95
N THR A 186 17.73 -0.98 -33.94
CA THR A 186 17.46 0.07 -32.95
C THR A 186 17.14 1.40 -33.61
N LYS A 187 17.92 1.79 -34.62
CA LYS A 187 17.73 3.06 -35.32
C LYS A 187 16.42 3.13 -36.09
N ASP A 188 16.07 2.06 -36.77
CA ASP A 188 14.85 1.98 -37.58
C ASP A 188 13.59 2.03 -36.71
N CYS A 189 13.69 1.50 -35.46
CA CYS A 189 12.61 1.48 -34.50
C CYS A 189 12.45 2.80 -33.72
N ILE A 190 13.55 3.48 -33.44
CA ILE A 190 13.56 4.66 -32.58
C ILE A 190 13.41 5.95 -33.39
N GLN A 191 13.80 5.94 -34.69
CA GLN A 191 13.79 7.13 -35.53
C GLN A 191 12.37 7.72 -35.67
N GLU A 192 11.35 6.87 -35.80
CA GLU A 192 9.94 7.30 -35.85
C GLU A 192 9.51 8.07 -34.58
N PHE A 193 10.14 7.78 -33.42
CA PHE A 193 9.78 8.42 -32.16
C PHE A 193 10.67 9.64 -31.84
N ILE A 194 11.94 9.66 -32.28
CA ILE A 194 12.86 10.79 -32.03
C ILE A 194 12.37 12.05 -32.74
N ASP A 195 11.80 11.91 -33.93
CA ASP A 195 11.30 13.05 -34.71
C ASP A 195 10.06 13.70 -34.07
N GLU A 196 9.36 12.99 -33.18
CA GLU A 196 8.20 13.50 -32.42
C GLU A 196 8.57 14.08 -31.04
N ILE A 197 9.74 13.76 -30.48
CA ILE A 197 10.18 14.22 -29.15
C ILE A 197 11.02 15.49 -29.31
N SER A 198 10.37 16.65 -29.26
CA SER A 198 11.05 17.94 -29.13
C SER A 198 11.61 18.09 -27.71
N GLU A 199 12.96 18.16 -27.57
CA GLU A 199 13.74 18.74 -26.46
C GLU A 199 13.43 18.28 -25.01
N GLY A 200 13.03 17.01 -24.78
CA GLY A 200 12.88 16.44 -23.44
C GLY A 200 13.97 15.39 -23.15
N GLU A 201 14.17 15.06 -21.88
CA GLU A 201 14.97 13.88 -21.50
C GLU A 201 14.31 12.62 -22.07
N ILE A 202 15.04 11.91 -22.95
CA ILE A 202 14.57 10.68 -23.58
C ILE A 202 14.53 9.57 -22.53
N ASN A 203 13.34 9.08 -22.20
CA ASN A 203 13.20 7.88 -21.39
C ASN A 203 13.36 6.63 -22.27
N TYR A 204 14.50 5.98 -22.16
CA TYR A 204 14.80 4.77 -22.93
C TYR A 204 13.88 3.59 -22.58
N ASP A 205 13.33 3.52 -21.37
CA ASP A 205 12.39 2.49 -20.96
C ASP A 205 11.07 2.62 -21.75
N ASP A 206 10.55 3.83 -21.88
CA ASP A 206 9.34 4.12 -22.64
C ASP A 206 9.55 3.88 -24.14
N LEU A 207 10.72 4.26 -24.66
CA LEU A 207 11.07 3.96 -26.05
C LEU A 207 11.13 2.47 -26.34
N LEU A 208 11.69 1.68 -25.42
CA LEU A 208 11.73 0.22 -25.57
C LEU A 208 10.32 -0.35 -25.66
N VAL A 209 9.44 0.00 -24.71
CA VAL A 209 8.06 -0.50 -24.68
C VAL A 209 7.30 -0.08 -25.94
N SER A 210 7.41 1.19 -26.36
CA SER A 210 6.75 1.72 -27.55
C SER A 210 7.23 1.00 -28.83
N SER A 211 8.56 0.79 -28.96
CA SER A 211 9.12 0.05 -30.09
C SER A 211 8.62 -1.39 -30.13
N LEU A 212 8.58 -2.08 -28.99
CA LEU A 212 8.08 -3.46 -28.95
C LEU A 212 6.58 -3.52 -29.29
N ILE A 213 5.77 -2.56 -28.84
CA ILE A 213 4.33 -2.48 -29.17
C ILE A 213 4.15 -2.26 -30.68
N THR A 214 4.90 -1.32 -31.26
CA THR A 214 4.82 -0.98 -32.69
C THR A 214 5.19 -2.13 -33.59
N MET A 215 6.19 -2.93 -33.20
CA MET A 215 6.64 -4.10 -33.94
C MET A 215 5.81 -5.35 -33.69
N ALA A 216 5.11 -5.42 -32.56
CA ALA A 216 4.29 -6.55 -32.13
C ALA A 216 4.97 -7.91 -32.36
N PRO A 217 6.22 -8.15 -31.91
CA PRO A 217 6.99 -9.35 -32.24
C PRO A 217 6.29 -10.62 -31.77
N ARG A 218 6.49 -11.74 -32.48
CA ARG A 218 5.99 -13.04 -32.03
C ARG A 218 6.76 -13.56 -30.83
N LYS A 219 8.05 -13.22 -30.73
CA LYS A 219 8.92 -13.62 -29.63
C LYS A 219 9.86 -12.49 -29.24
N ILE A 220 10.03 -12.29 -27.94
CA ILE A 220 11.00 -11.35 -27.35
C ILE A 220 12.02 -12.16 -26.58
N VAL A 221 13.31 -11.91 -26.80
CA VAL A 221 14.41 -12.54 -26.07
C VAL A 221 15.14 -11.45 -25.31
N LEU A 222 14.98 -11.43 -23.99
CA LEU A 222 15.67 -10.50 -23.11
C LEU A 222 17.03 -11.07 -22.73
N HIS A 223 18.12 -10.45 -23.19
CA HIS A 223 19.47 -10.87 -22.85
C HIS A 223 19.90 -10.24 -21.54
N SER A 224 20.53 -11.05 -20.68
CA SER A 224 21.10 -10.57 -19.41
C SER A 224 20.07 -9.83 -18.54
N SER A 225 18.93 -10.44 -18.28
CA SER A 225 17.82 -9.84 -17.51
C SER A 225 18.25 -9.26 -16.15
N GLY A 226 19.34 -9.75 -15.57
CA GLY A 226 19.94 -9.19 -14.34
C GLY A 226 20.58 -7.81 -14.50
N LEU A 227 20.86 -7.35 -15.73
CA LEU A 227 21.41 -6.02 -16.01
C LEU A 227 20.35 -4.93 -16.18
N PHE A 228 19.08 -5.31 -16.31
CA PHE A 228 17.97 -4.33 -16.31
C PHE A 228 17.89 -3.67 -14.94
N ARG A 229 18.13 -2.37 -14.90
CA ARG A 229 18.04 -1.57 -13.66
C ARG A 229 16.60 -1.44 -13.19
N ASN A 230 15.69 -1.30 -14.14
CA ASN A 230 14.25 -1.16 -13.85
C ASN A 230 13.56 -2.52 -13.92
N LYS A 231 13.21 -3.07 -12.75
CA LYS A 231 12.47 -4.34 -12.65
C LYS A 231 11.01 -4.19 -13.08
N GLU A 232 10.43 -3.01 -12.89
CA GLU A 232 9.04 -2.70 -13.27
C GLU A 232 8.89 -2.75 -14.78
N LEU A 233 9.91 -2.28 -15.53
CA LEU A 233 9.96 -2.42 -16.99
C LEU A 233 9.88 -3.88 -17.45
N LEU A 234 10.63 -4.77 -16.79
CA LEU A 234 10.58 -6.21 -17.12
C LEU A 234 9.20 -6.81 -16.87
N GLU A 235 8.56 -6.42 -15.78
CA GLU A 235 7.21 -6.86 -15.46
C GLU A 235 6.20 -6.29 -16.46
N THR A 236 6.35 -5.02 -16.83
CA THR A 236 5.53 -4.38 -17.86
C THR A 236 5.63 -5.12 -19.20
N ILE A 237 6.85 -5.41 -19.68
CA ILE A 237 7.05 -6.15 -20.92
C ILE A 237 6.40 -7.55 -20.85
N LYS A 238 6.57 -8.28 -19.75
CA LYS A 238 5.94 -9.59 -19.57
C LYS A 238 4.42 -9.53 -19.53
N ASN A 239 3.85 -8.49 -18.91
CA ASN A 239 2.42 -8.29 -18.78
C ASN A 239 1.78 -7.88 -20.12
N VAL A 240 2.46 -7.06 -20.90
CA VAL A 240 1.99 -6.61 -22.24
C VAL A 240 2.13 -7.71 -23.28
N PHE A 241 3.19 -8.54 -23.19
CA PHE A 241 3.50 -9.61 -24.15
C PHE A 241 3.44 -11.02 -23.52
N PRO A 242 2.31 -11.45 -22.97
CA PRO A 242 2.22 -12.74 -22.29
C PRO A 242 2.50 -13.92 -23.25
N GLY A 243 3.44 -14.78 -22.85
CA GLY A 243 3.84 -15.95 -23.62
C GLY A 243 4.74 -15.65 -24.85
N ARG A 244 5.12 -14.38 -25.05
CA ARG A 244 6.06 -13.99 -26.12
C ARG A 244 7.48 -13.67 -25.58
N VAL A 245 7.64 -13.50 -24.26
CA VAL A 245 8.91 -13.18 -23.58
C VAL A 245 9.58 -14.42 -23.04
#